data_4e5e1a1ee320e88d0af7d3148cc491ac
#
_entry.id   4e5e1a1ee320e88d0af7d3148cc491ac
#
_cell.length_a   1.000
_cell.length_b   1.000
_cell.length_c   1.000
_cell.angle_alpha   90.00
_cell.angle_beta   90.00
_cell.angle_gamma   90.00
#
_symmetry.space_group_name_H-M   'P 1'
#
loop_
_entity.id
_entity.type
_entity.pdbx_description
1 polymer ?
#
loop_
_entity_poly.entity_id
_entity_poly.type
_entity_poly.pdbx_seq_one_letter_code
_entity_poly.pdbx_strand_id
1 'polypeptide(L)'
;MALAQQPRGRRSYALPARATGDLCRVHLTWEDPGRQAASYFVHGQPHHLSGPQRMRPTSLNLLGQTGEPVFVHSGLHPAGEAWDYLVVAADYRGEVCATSEVVGAASSVSVSVSGRPVATVGSFEGRSHGRALARFGYVRYQSTFPADVDFTHGRDEPSTAWSWLQPGPDDAWAGRRTHRFRLRFDLDHAPREDLDLAVWLADRHPTRAATAGLSINGERLEPLLFVDQADGAGGADHQVAPGHGAGPAYLERAVPATALRPGRTCSRSSRTRGPGSPTTRWGCSRGADVGLTLP
;
A
#
# COMPACT_ATOMS: atom_id res chain seq x y z
N MET A 1 23.35 53.15 25.83
CA MET A 1 23.28 52.50 24.51
C MET A 1 23.70 51.06 24.74
N ALA A 2 22.76 50.13 24.97
CA ALA A 2 23.05 48.76 25.27
C ALA A 2 23.00 47.98 23.95
N LEU A 3 24.12 47.38 23.57
CA LEU A 3 24.22 46.47 22.44
C LEU A 3 23.36 45.22 22.73
N ALA A 4 22.32 45.03 21.99
CA ALA A 4 21.52 43.80 22.00
C ALA A 4 22.44 42.62 21.58
N GLN A 5 22.70 41.73 22.53
CA GLN A 5 23.31 40.45 22.24
C GLN A 5 22.40 39.65 21.31
N GLN A 6 22.89 39.37 20.11
CA GLN A 6 22.28 38.39 19.21
C GLN A 6 22.14 37.04 19.93
N PRO A 7 21.03 36.37 19.85
CA PRO A 7 20.88 35.02 20.43
C PRO A 7 21.92 34.11 19.78
N ARG A 8 22.75 33.47 20.61
CA ARG A 8 23.71 32.44 20.19
C ARG A 8 22.93 31.37 19.42
N GLY A 9 23.20 31.24 18.13
CA GLY A 9 22.63 30.24 17.28
C GLY A 9 22.77 28.86 17.94
N ARG A 10 21.65 28.22 18.24
CA ARG A 10 21.63 26.81 18.65
C ARG A 10 22.31 26.02 17.56
N ARG A 11 23.30 25.22 17.90
CA ARG A 11 23.94 24.28 16.97
C ARG A 11 22.87 23.28 16.56
N SER A 12 22.48 23.30 15.30
CA SER A 12 21.70 22.21 14.70
C SER A 12 22.58 20.98 14.70
N TYR A 13 22.10 19.90 15.33
CA TYR A 13 22.80 18.62 15.33
C TYR A 13 22.52 17.89 14.02
N ALA A 14 23.51 17.14 13.53
CA ALA A 14 23.29 16.21 12.42
C ALA A 14 22.37 15.08 12.92
N LEU A 15 21.37 14.73 12.10
CA LEU A 15 20.44 13.63 12.35
C LEU A 15 20.79 12.50 11.38
N PRO A 16 21.51 11.44 11.82
CA PRO A 16 21.81 10.31 10.94
C PRO A 16 20.51 9.62 10.49
N ALA A 17 20.20 9.70 9.21
CA ALA A 17 19.03 9.07 8.62
C ALA A 17 19.44 8.03 7.57
N ARG A 18 18.57 7.04 7.38
CA ARG A 18 18.71 6.00 6.35
C ARG A 18 17.38 5.82 5.63
N ALA A 19 17.46 5.56 4.33
CA ALA A 19 16.32 5.22 3.50
C ALA A 19 16.57 3.86 2.84
N THR A 20 15.57 2.98 2.89
CA THR A 20 15.64 1.65 2.30
C THR A 20 14.38 1.41 1.47
N GLY A 21 14.56 1.11 0.19
CA GLY A 21 13.46 0.81 -0.72
C GLY A 21 12.89 -0.58 -0.50
N ASP A 22 11.58 -0.68 -0.68
CA ASP A 22 10.80 -1.91 -0.69
C ASP A 22 9.70 -1.79 -1.75
N LEU A 23 8.85 -2.79 -1.89
CA LEU A 23 7.79 -2.82 -2.90
C LEU A 23 6.80 -1.65 -2.70
N CYS A 24 6.77 -0.75 -3.69
CA CYS A 24 5.91 0.45 -3.71
C CYS A 24 6.04 1.36 -2.48
N ARG A 25 7.20 1.34 -1.80
CA ARG A 25 7.45 2.15 -0.60
C ARG A 25 8.94 2.34 -0.32
N VAL A 26 9.22 3.31 0.54
CA VAL A 26 10.55 3.53 1.13
C VAL A 26 10.41 3.65 2.63
N HIS A 27 11.21 2.89 3.37
CA HIS A 27 11.34 2.96 4.81
C HIS A 27 12.45 3.93 5.17
N LEU A 28 12.12 4.89 6.04
CA LEU A 28 13.08 5.83 6.60
C LEU A 28 13.23 5.55 8.09
N THR A 29 14.46 5.54 8.55
CA THR A 29 14.81 5.44 9.97
C THR A 29 15.90 6.45 10.28
N TRP A 30 15.93 6.95 11.51
CA TRP A 30 16.96 7.86 11.98
C TRP A 30 17.25 7.64 13.45
N GLU A 31 18.38 8.17 13.92
CA GLU A 31 18.72 8.13 15.33
C GLU A 31 17.95 9.26 16.06
N ASP A 32 17.27 8.91 17.14
CA ASP A 32 16.60 9.91 17.97
C ASP A 32 17.66 10.82 18.63
N PRO A 33 17.62 12.15 18.41
CA PRO A 33 18.55 13.08 19.04
C PRO A 33 18.29 13.26 20.56
N GLY A 34 17.39 12.45 21.14
CA GLY A 34 17.05 12.43 22.53
C GLY A 34 15.96 13.45 22.92
N ARG A 35 15.87 13.77 24.21
CA ARG A 35 14.79 14.56 24.80
C ARG A 35 14.52 15.95 24.18
N GLN A 36 15.30 16.36 23.20
CA GLN A 36 15.13 17.65 22.52
C GLN A 36 14.13 17.58 21.37
N ALA A 37 13.91 16.41 20.75
CA ALA A 37 12.96 16.25 19.68
C ALA A 37 11.59 15.85 20.24
N ALA A 38 10.57 16.55 19.81
CA ALA A 38 9.16 16.25 20.12
C ALA A 38 8.42 15.72 18.89
N SER A 39 8.91 16.04 17.70
CA SER A 39 8.33 15.59 16.44
C SER A 39 9.35 15.66 15.30
N TYR A 40 9.08 14.87 14.27
CA TYR A 40 9.88 14.79 13.06
C TYR A 40 9.02 15.12 11.85
N PHE A 41 9.50 16.00 10.99
CA PHE A 41 8.90 16.33 9.71
C PHE A 41 9.72 15.68 8.61
N VAL A 42 9.08 14.83 7.83
CA VAL A 42 9.71 14.12 6.71
C VAL A 42 9.36 14.83 5.42
N HIS A 43 10.36 15.31 4.74
CA HIS A 43 10.27 15.95 3.43
C HIS A 43 10.80 15.00 2.37
N GLY A 44 10.20 15.01 1.18
CA GLY A 44 10.63 14.18 0.07
C GLY A 44 10.33 14.81 -1.27
N GLN A 45 11.12 14.44 -2.27
CA GLN A 45 10.90 14.80 -3.66
C GLN A 45 11.41 13.71 -4.59
N PRO A 46 10.79 13.52 -5.76
CA PRO A 46 11.31 12.60 -6.76
C PRO A 46 12.74 12.94 -7.12
N HIS A 47 13.61 11.94 -7.20
CA HIS A 47 15.05 12.12 -7.43
C HIS A 47 15.36 12.91 -8.71
N HIS A 48 14.58 12.72 -9.78
CA HIS A 48 14.74 13.46 -11.04
C HIS A 48 14.48 14.98 -10.93
N LEU A 49 13.81 15.41 -9.84
CA LEU A 49 13.61 16.84 -9.53
C LEU A 49 14.70 17.40 -8.61
N SER A 50 15.58 16.52 -8.09
CA SER A 50 16.71 16.91 -7.28
C SER A 50 17.79 17.51 -8.18
N GLY A 51 17.78 18.83 -8.32
CA GLY A 51 18.87 19.55 -8.95
C GLY A 51 20.12 19.58 -8.06
N PRO A 52 21.23 20.23 -8.50
CA PRO A 52 22.45 20.40 -7.72
C PRO A 52 22.24 21.24 -6.43
N GLN A 53 21.06 21.84 -6.27
CA GLN A 53 20.69 22.55 -5.04
C GLN A 53 20.18 21.53 -4.01
N ARG A 54 20.72 21.62 -2.79
CA ARG A 54 20.25 20.82 -1.65
C ARG A 54 18.76 20.99 -1.47
N MET A 55 18.05 19.87 -1.34
CA MET A 55 16.63 19.87 -0.96
C MET A 55 16.43 20.71 0.30
N ARG A 56 15.45 21.62 0.27
CA ARG A 56 15.07 22.45 1.41
C ARG A 56 13.71 22.04 1.92
N PRO A 57 13.48 22.00 3.23
CA PRO A 57 12.18 21.71 3.79
C PRO A 57 11.19 22.84 3.43
N THR A 58 10.07 22.47 2.86
CA THR A 58 8.95 23.36 2.50
C THR A 58 7.63 22.65 2.74
N SER A 59 6.53 23.41 2.81
CA SER A 59 5.20 22.81 2.87
C SER A 59 4.82 22.01 1.61
N LEU A 60 5.46 22.30 0.47
CA LEU A 60 5.17 21.65 -0.80
C LEU A 60 5.78 20.24 -0.91
N ASN A 61 6.87 19.99 -0.18
CA ASN A 61 7.55 18.69 -0.17
C ASN A 61 7.43 17.96 1.18
N LEU A 62 6.57 18.42 2.07
CA LEU A 62 6.26 17.74 3.32
C LEU A 62 5.43 16.48 3.03
N LEU A 63 5.99 15.31 3.31
CA LEU A 63 5.32 14.02 3.18
C LEU A 63 4.50 13.66 4.41
N GLY A 64 4.97 14.04 5.59
CA GLY A 64 4.28 13.79 6.85
C GLY A 64 5.06 14.18 8.09
N GLN A 65 4.43 13.95 9.24
CA GLN A 65 4.97 14.20 10.57
C GLN A 65 4.81 12.92 11.41
N THR A 66 5.79 12.62 12.25
CA THR A 66 5.76 11.49 13.19
C THR A 66 6.40 11.89 14.52
N GLY A 67 5.99 11.23 15.61
CA GLY A 67 6.66 11.31 16.91
C GLY A 67 7.79 10.28 17.08
N GLU A 68 7.85 9.29 16.19
CA GLU A 68 8.80 8.17 16.26
C GLU A 68 9.93 8.34 15.24
N PRO A 69 11.13 7.77 15.50
CA PRO A 69 12.26 7.89 14.59
C PRO A 69 12.18 6.97 13.36
N VAL A 70 10.98 6.85 12.81
CA VAL A 70 10.67 6.03 11.64
C VAL A 70 9.54 6.66 10.84
N PHE A 71 9.60 6.49 9.52
CA PHE A 71 8.54 6.91 8.59
C PHE A 71 8.51 5.97 7.39
N VAL A 72 7.32 5.69 6.87
CA VAL A 72 7.14 4.90 5.65
C VAL A 72 6.48 5.77 4.58
N HIS A 73 7.20 6.06 3.52
CA HIS A 73 6.64 6.67 2.32
C HIS A 73 6.07 5.56 1.44
N SER A 74 4.76 5.40 1.42
CA SER A 74 4.02 4.36 0.70
C SER A 74 3.27 4.93 -0.51
N GLY A 75 2.74 4.03 -1.35
CA GLY A 75 1.95 4.41 -2.52
C GLY A 75 2.79 4.81 -3.73
N LEU A 76 4.07 4.42 -3.74
CA LEU A 76 4.96 4.62 -4.87
C LEU A 76 4.57 3.72 -6.03
N HIS A 77 4.96 4.14 -7.24
CA HIS A 77 4.59 3.43 -8.47
C HIS A 77 5.24 2.04 -8.53
N PRO A 78 4.52 1.00 -9.00
CA PRO A 78 5.05 -0.36 -9.10
C PRO A 78 6.22 -0.53 -10.08
N ALA A 79 6.46 0.42 -10.97
CA ALA A 79 7.67 0.43 -11.81
C ALA A 79 8.94 0.86 -11.07
N GLY A 80 8.81 1.15 -9.77
CA GLY A 80 9.89 1.71 -8.96
C GLY A 80 10.01 3.21 -9.14
N GLU A 81 10.22 3.90 -8.04
CA GLU A 81 10.46 5.35 -8.00
C GLU A 81 11.66 5.66 -7.11
N ALA A 82 12.55 6.50 -7.61
CA ALA A 82 13.67 7.01 -6.83
C ALA A 82 13.28 8.36 -6.21
N TRP A 83 13.51 8.48 -4.91
CA TRP A 83 13.19 9.65 -4.11
C TRP A 83 14.34 10.08 -3.23
N ASP A 84 14.43 11.37 -2.97
CA ASP A 84 15.33 11.98 -1.99
C ASP A 84 14.53 12.48 -0.79
N TYR A 85 15.07 12.30 0.40
CA TYR A 85 14.39 12.58 1.66
C TYR A 85 15.27 13.44 2.57
N LEU A 86 14.61 14.27 3.36
CA LEU A 86 15.19 15.09 4.41
C LEU A 86 14.32 15.01 5.65
N VAL A 87 14.90 14.73 6.80
CA VAL A 87 14.20 14.67 8.08
C VAL A 87 14.60 15.88 8.92
N VAL A 88 13.60 16.58 9.44
CA VAL A 88 13.77 17.73 10.32
C VAL A 88 13.15 17.41 11.68
N ALA A 89 13.94 17.41 12.74
CA ALA A 89 13.49 17.25 14.10
C ALA A 89 13.17 18.62 14.71
N ALA A 90 12.01 18.74 15.35
CA ALA A 90 11.59 19.95 16.07
C ALA A 90 11.31 19.64 17.54
N ASP A 91 11.57 20.61 18.41
CA ASP A 91 11.23 20.55 19.82
C ASP A 91 9.71 20.83 20.07
N TYR A 92 9.30 20.76 21.32
CA TYR A 92 7.90 21.01 21.72
C TYR A 92 7.43 22.46 21.47
N ARG A 93 8.32 23.37 21.10
CA ARG A 93 8.00 24.75 20.70
C ARG A 93 7.92 24.88 19.18
N GLY A 94 8.20 23.81 18.45
CA GLY A 94 8.27 23.82 16.98
C GLY A 94 9.60 24.38 16.44
N GLU A 95 10.60 24.60 17.30
CA GLU A 95 11.91 25.04 16.85
C GLU A 95 12.76 23.87 16.36
N VAL A 96 13.42 24.04 15.21
CA VAL A 96 14.27 23.00 14.64
C VAL A 96 15.49 22.76 15.53
N CYS A 97 15.65 21.52 15.98
CA CYS A 97 16.76 21.09 16.84
C CYS A 97 17.79 20.21 16.10
N ALA A 98 17.36 19.45 15.08
CA ALA A 98 18.26 18.66 14.26
C ALA A 98 17.73 18.53 12.82
N THR A 99 18.63 18.25 11.88
CA THR A 99 18.27 18.03 10.47
C THR A 99 19.19 16.95 9.89
N SER A 100 18.65 16.03 9.09
CA SER A 100 19.45 15.01 8.43
C SER A 100 20.21 15.58 7.23
N GLU A 101 21.21 14.85 6.75
CA GLU A 101 21.64 14.98 5.37
C GLU A 101 20.51 14.44 4.47
N VAL A 102 20.57 14.79 3.19
CA VAL A 102 19.63 14.22 2.20
C VAL A 102 20.02 12.76 1.96
N VAL A 103 19.04 11.87 2.10
CA VAL A 103 19.22 10.44 1.84
C VAL A 103 18.31 10.02 0.70
N GLY A 104 18.82 9.22 -0.23
CA GLY A 104 18.07 8.73 -1.39
C GLY A 104 17.79 7.25 -1.29
N ALA A 105 16.64 6.82 -1.81
CA ALA A 105 16.31 5.42 -2.06
C ALA A 105 15.35 5.28 -3.23
N ALA A 106 15.37 4.10 -3.86
CA ALA A 106 14.39 3.72 -4.87
C ALA A 106 13.52 2.58 -4.33
N SER A 107 12.20 2.66 -4.55
CA SER A 107 11.32 1.52 -4.33
C SER A 107 11.61 0.39 -5.32
N SER A 108 11.30 -0.85 -4.94
CA SER A 108 11.50 -2.00 -5.79
C SER A 108 10.52 -2.03 -6.95
N VAL A 109 10.94 -2.59 -8.07
CA VAL A 109 10.08 -2.84 -9.23
C VAL A 109 9.20 -4.06 -8.94
N SER A 110 7.91 -3.91 -9.15
CA SER A 110 6.93 -5.00 -8.98
C SER A 110 7.09 -6.06 -10.05
N VAL A 111 6.83 -7.31 -9.69
CA VAL A 111 6.69 -8.42 -10.66
C VAL A 111 5.58 -8.19 -11.68
N SER A 112 4.57 -7.38 -11.35
CA SER A 112 3.53 -6.96 -12.31
C SER A 112 4.07 -6.12 -13.46
N VAL A 113 5.25 -5.52 -13.30
CA VAL A 113 5.93 -4.70 -14.31
C VAL A 113 7.08 -5.46 -14.94
N SER A 114 7.89 -6.14 -14.14
CA SER A 114 9.09 -6.86 -14.60
C SER A 114 8.80 -8.26 -15.16
N GLY A 115 7.72 -8.89 -14.67
CA GLY A 115 7.34 -10.25 -15.03
C GLY A 115 6.47 -10.34 -16.29
N ARG A 116 6.30 -11.54 -16.80
CA ARG A 116 5.39 -11.82 -17.91
C ARG A 116 4.03 -12.27 -17.38
N PRO A 117 2.93 -11.54 -17.65
CA PRO A 117 1.63 -11.89 -17.12
C PRO A 117 1.11 -13.20 -17.71
N VAL A 118 0.61 -14.07 -16.84
CA VAL A 118 -0.10 -15.32 -17.18
C VAL A 118 -1.61 -15.07 -17.19
N ALA A 119 -2.11 -14.40 -16.17
CA ALA A 119 -3.50 -13.97 -16.09
C ALA A 119 -3.59 -12.67 -15.32
N THR A 120 -4.44 -11.76 -15.78
CA THR A 120 -4.65 -10.46 -15.15
C THR A 120 -6.13 -10.12 -15.10
N VAL A 121 -6.51 -9.36 -14.06
CA VAL A 121 -7.81 -8.70 -13.97
C VAL A 121 -7.56 -7.23 -13.71
N GLY A 122 -7.91 -6.38 -14.68
CA GLY A 122 -7.66 -4.96 -14.62
C GLY A 122 -6.25 -4.56 -15.06
N SER A 123 -5.89 -3.33 -14.76
CA SER A 123 -4.58 -2.74 -15.06
C SER A 123 -4.00 -2.09 -13.81
N PHE A 124 -2.69 -2.19 -13.64
CA PHE A 124 -1.97 -1.60 -12.50
C PHE A 124 -1.71 -0.09 -12.70
N GLU A 125 -2.75 0.64 -13.09
CA GLU A 125 -2.65 2.09 -13.39
C GLU A 125 -3.08 2.99 -12.23
N GLY A 126 -3.43 2.41 -11.07
CA GLY A 126 -3.93 3.17 -9.91
C GLY A 126 -5.30 3.82 -10.14
N ARG A 127 -6.00 3.45 -11.21
CA ARG A 127 -7.30 4.01 -11.59
C ARG A 127 -8.42 3.00 -11.43
N SER A 128 -9.58 3.49 -11.03
CA SER A 128 -10.77 2.66 -10.82
C SER A 128 -11.55 2.33 -12.08
N HIS A 129 -11.07 2.75 -13.24
CA HIS A 129 -11.81 2.60 -14.49
C HIS A 129 -11.76 1.17 -15.02
N GLY A 130 -12.86 0.73 -15.60
CA GLY A 130 -12.95 -0.58 -16.27
C GLY A 130 -13.34 -1.75 -15.39
N ARG A 131 -13.92 -1.54 -14.19
CA ARG A 131 -14.50 -2.60 -13.36
C ARG A 131 -15.94 -2.32 -13.02
N ALA A 132 -16.71 -3.37 -12.75
CA ALA A 132 -18.10 -3.22 -12.32
C ALA A 132 -18.16 -2.52 -10.96
N LEU A 133 -19.18 -1.70 -10.77
CA LEU A 133 -19.47 -0.99 -9.52
C LEU A 133 -18.38 -0.01 -9.05
N ALA A 134 -17.60 0.54 -9.98
CA ALA A 134 -16.67 1.62 -9.67
C ALA A 134 -17.42 2.80 -9.04
N ARG A 135 -16.91 3.34 -7.95
CA ARG A 135 -17.42 4.44 -7.11
C ARG A 135 -18.94 4.41 -6.83
N PHE A 136 -19.33 4.50 -5.58
CA PHE A 136 -20.72 4.58 -5.11
C PHE A 136 -21.66 3.44 -5.53
N GLY A 137 -21.14 2.40 -6.22
CA GLY A 137 -21.93 1.25 -6.67
C GLY A 137 -22.34 0.28 -5.59
N TYR A 138 -22.01 0.52 -4.32
CA TYR A 138 -22.28 -0.38 -3.19
C TYR A 138 -23.77 -0.74 -3.06
N VAL A 139 -24.68 0.18 -3.38
CA VAL A 139 -26.14 -0.06 -3.33
C VAL A 139 -26.57 -1.17 -4.30
N ARG A 140 -25.88 -1.31 -5.43
CA ARG A 140 -26.17 -2.31 -6.46
C ARG A 140 -25.36 -3.60 -6.31
N TYR A 141 -24.47 -3.69 -5.30
CA TYR A 141 -23.57 -4.83 -5.18
C TYR A 141 -24.32 -6.16 -5.13
N GLN A 142 -25.32 -6.30 -4.26
CA GLN A 142 -26.06 -7.56 -4.09
C GLN A 142 -26.84 -7.97 -5.34
N SER A 143 -27.34 -7.02 -6.11
CA SER A 143 -28.05 -7.32 -7.37
C SER A 143 -27.10 -7.65 -8.51
N THR A 144 -25.90 -7.07 -8.51
CA THR A 144 -24.88 -7.32 -9.55
C THR A 144 -24.10 -8.61 -9.27
N PHE A 145 -23.78 -8.85 -8.00
CA PHE A 145 -23.05 -10.04 -7.53
C PHE A 145 -23.84 -10.74 -6.42
N PRO A 146 -24.96 -11.39 -6.77
CA PRO A 146 -25.82 -12.06 -5.78
C PRO A 146 -25.15 -13.29 -5.14
N ALA A 147 -24.20 -13.90 -5.85
CA ALA A 147 -23.37 -15.00 -5.36
C ALA A 147 -21.93 -14.52 -5.10
N ASP A 148 -20.99 -15.12 -5.76
CA ASP A 148 -19.56 -14.78 -5.70
C ASP A 148 -19.17 -14.01 -6.98
N VAL A 149 -18.03 -13.32 -6.95
CA VAL A 149 -17.39 -12.78 -8.14
C VAL A 149 -16.62 -13.92 -8.81
N ASP A 150 -16.90 -14.18 -10.08
CA ASP A 150 -16.26 -15.25 -10.86
C ASP A 150 -15.83 -14.70 -12.22
N PHE A 151 -14.53 -14.69 -12.47
CA PHE A 151 -13.92 -14.10 -13.64
C PHE A 151 -13.05 -15.13 -14.35
N THR A 152 -13.22 -15.26 -15.66
CA THR A 152 -12.38 -16.10 -16.50
C THR A 152 -11.51 -15.23 -17.40
N HIS A 153 -10.21 -15.27 -17.17
CA HIS A 153 -9.22 -14.56 -17.98
C HIS A 153 -9.33 -14.94 -19.46
N GLY A 154 -9.22 -13.97 -20.33
CA GLY A 154 -9.34 -14.17 -21.79
C GLY A 154 -10.78 -14.36 -22.31
N ARG A 155 -11.80 -14.42 -21.42
CA ARG A 155 -13.21 -14.54 -21.82
C ARG A 155 -14.08 -13.42 -21.27
N ASP A 156 -13.94 -13.12 -19.97
CA ASP A 156 -14.81 -12.20 -19.29
C ASP A 156 -14.20 -10.79 -19.25
N GLU A 157 -15.07 -9.77 -19.30
CA GLU A 157 -14.65 -8.37 -19.22
C GLU A 157 -14.65 -7.88 -17.77
N PRO A 158 -13.54 -7.27 -17.29
CA PRO A 158 -13.48 -6.76 -15.93
C PRO A 158 -14.58 -5.76 -15.58
N SER A 159 -15.04 -4.96 -16.55
CA SER A 159 -16.09 -3.95 -16.38
C SER A 159 -17.45 -4.53 -15.99
N THR A 160 -17.68 -5.80 -16.22
CA THR A 160 -18.95 -6.51 -15.91
C THR A 160 -18.79 -7.64 -14.93
N ALA A 161 -17.68 -8.38 -14.99
CA ALA A 161 -17.49 -9.62 -14.25
C ALA A 161 -16.56 -9.50 -13.03
N TRP A 162 -15.87 -8.36 -12.84
CA TRP A 162 -15.04 -8.13 -11.67
C TRP A 162 -15.48 -6.89 -10.89
N SER A 163 -15.77 -7.08 -9.60
CA SER A 163 -16.19 -5.97 -8.75
C SER A 163 -15.03 -5.10 -8.32
N TRP A 164 -15.19 -3.78 -8.47
CA TRP A 164 -14.35 -2.79 -7.81
C TRP A 164 -14.43 -2.88 -6.28
N LEU A 165 -15.62 -3.15 -5.75
CA LEU A 165 -15.87 -3.27 -4.33
C LEU A 165 -15.55 -4.67 -3.85
N GLN A 166 -14.79 -4.78 -2.75
CA GLN A 166 -14.43 -6.05 -2.14
C GLN A 166 -14.92 -6.09 -0.70
N PRO A 167 -16.19 -6.50 -0.51
CA PRO A 167 -16.79 -6.54 0.80
C PRO A 167 -16.20 -7.60 1.70
N GLY A 168 -16.19 -7.29 2.99
CA GLY A 168 -15.96 -8.24 4.06
C GLY A 168 -17.27 -8.86 4.58
N PRO A 169 -17.18 -9.83 5.49
CA PRO A 169 -18.35 -10.51 6.06
C PRO A 169 -19.24 -9.60 6.92
N ASP A 170 -18.72 -8.46 7.37
CA ASP A 170 -19.46 -7.50 8.20
C ASP A 170 -20.13 -6.39 7.40
N ASP A 171 -19.91 -6.34 6.08
CA ASP A 171 -20.46 -5.30 5.20
C ASP A 171 -21.96 -5.53 4.94
N ALA A 172 -22.81 -4.75 5.61
CA ALA A 172 -24.26 -4.88 5.49
C ALA A 172 -24.79 -4.58 4.08
N TRP A 173 -24.16 -3.65 3.36
CA TRP A 173 -24.49 -3.31 1.99
C TRP A 173 -24.24 -4.48 1.01
N ALA A 174 -23.39 -5.43 1.40
CA ALA A 174 -23.09 -6.63 0.63
C ALA A 174 -23.77 -7.90 1.19
N GLY A 175 -24.67 -7.77 2.16
CA GLY A 175 -25.45 -8.88 2.70
C GLY A 175 -24.82 -9.61 3.87
N ARG A 176 -23.79 -9.05 4.52
CA ARG A 176 -23.13 -9.61 5.72
C ARG A 176 -22.69 -11.06 5.57
N ARG A 177 -22.09 -11.40 4.47
CA ARG A 177 -21.58 -12.74 4.18
C ARG A 177 -20.15 -12.70 3.72
N THR A 178 -19.46 -13.82 3.80
CA THR A 178 -18.16 -14.00 3.17
C THR A 178 -18.33 -13.99 1.65
N HIS A 179 -17.61 -13.08 0.99
CA HIS A 179 -17.57 -12.99 -0.46
C HIS A 179 -16.32 -13.66 -0.99
N ARG A 180 -16.47 -14.33 -2.14
CA ARG A 180 -15.37 -15.02 -2.82
C ARG A 180 -15.13 -14.35 -4.15
N PHE A 181 -13.86 -14.09 -4.42
CA PHE A 181 -13.39 -13.59 -5.70
C PHE A 181 -12.61 -14.71 -6.36
N ARG A 182 -13.10 -15.17 -7.49
CA ARG A 182 -12.56 -16.31 -8.20
C ARG A 182 -12.02 -15.87 -9.54
N LEU A 183 -10.71 -16.07 -9.75
CA LEU A 183 -10.04 -15.88 -11.02
C LEU A 183 -9.78 -17.25 -11.64
N ARG A 184 -10.30 -17.49 -12.84
CA ARG A 184 -10.07 -18.70 -13.64
C ARG A 184 -9.17 -18.35 -14.81
N PHE A 185 -8.20 -19.18 -15.05
CA PHE A 185 -7.30 -19.07 -16.19
C PHE A 185 -6.82 -20.44 -16.62
N ASP A 186 -6.41 -20.57 -17.86
CA ASP A 186 -5.89 -21.79 -18.43
C ASP A 186 -4.36 -21.74 -18.51
N LEU A 187 -3.72 -22.85 -18.21
CA LEU A 187 -2.28 -23.08 -18.38
C LEU A 187 -2.07 -24.17 -19.42
N ASP A 188 -1.32 -23.88 -20.46
CA ASP A 188 -0.98 -24.89 -21.49
C ASP A 188 -0.18 -26.05 -20.89
N HIS A 189 0.68 -25.72 -19.91
CA HIS A 189 1.54 -26.71 -19.25
C HIS A 189 1.59 -26.37 -17.74
N ALA A 190 1.86 -27.38 -16.91
CA ALA A 190 2.21 -27.14 -15.52
C ALA A 190 3.51 -26.30 -15.47
N PRO A 191 3.54 -25.21 -14.77
CA PRO A 191 4.75 -24.40 -14.65
C PRO A 191 5.83 -25.19 -13.91
N ARG A 192 7.08 -24.98 -14.30
CA ARG A 192 8.24 -25.60 -13.65
C ARG A 192 8.74 -24.79 -12.44
N GLU A 193 8.38 -23.55 -12.42
CA GLU A 193 8.78 -22.57 -11.42
C GLU A 193 7.52 -21.97 -10.77
N ASP A 194 7.66 -21.44 -9.58
CA ASP A 194 6.59 -20.75 -8.89
C ASP A 194 6.14 -19.54 -9.71
N LEU A 195 4.86 -19.18 -9.60
CA LEU A 195 4.31 -17.95 -10.15
C LEU A 195 4.22 -16.90 -9.06
N ASP A 196 4.29 -15.64 -9.44
CA ASP A 196 4.02 -14.54 -8.53
C ASP A 196 2.58 -14.04 -8.68
N LEU A 197 1.86 -14.01 -7.56
CA LEU A 197 0.56 -13.34 -7.44
C LEU A 197 0.80 -11.90 -7.00
N ALA A 198 0.44 -10.95 -7.84
CA ALA A 198 0.41 -9.54 -7.50
C ALA A 198 -1.03 -9.07 -7.27
N VAL A 199 -1.29 -8.36 -6.18
CA VAL A 199 -2.58 -7.76 -5.85
C VAL A 199 -2.40 -6.30 -5.55
N TRP A 200 -3.12 -5.45 -6.28
CA TRP A 200 -3.15 -4.02 -6.04
C TRP A 200 -4.54 -3.56 -5.60
N LEU A 201 -4.64 -3.06 -4.38
CA LEU A 201 -5.80 -2.35 -3.89
C LEU A 201 -5.59 -0.85 -4.12
N ALA A 202 -6.40 -0.24 -4.97
CA ALA A 202 -6.30 1.19 -5.24
C ALA A 202 -6.70 2.05 -4.02
N ASP A 203 -7.49 1.49 -3.11
CA ASP A 203 -7.89 2.14 -1.86
C ASP A 203 -8.31 1.06 -0.84
N ARG A 204 -8.07 1.30 0.43
CA ARG A 204 -8.42 0.41 1.55
C ARG A 204 -8.98 1.21 2.72
N HIS A 205 -9.51 0.51 3.70
CA HIS A 205 -10.00 1.18 4.90
C HIS A 205 -8.81 1.73 5.73
N PRO A 206 -8.86 3.01 6.15
CA PRO A 206 -7.72 3.65 6.80
C PRO A 206 -7.35 3.06 8.17
N THR A 207 -8.29 2.44 8.88
CA THR A 207 -8.09 2.00 10.27
C THR A 207 -8.32 0.50 10.47
N ARG A 208 -8.46 -0.28 9.39
CA ARG A 208 -8.73 -1.72 9.49
C ARG A 208 -7.81 -2.51 8.58
N ALA A 209 -7.00 -3.35 9.19
CA ALA A 209 -6.32 -4.41 8.47
C ALA A 209 -7.33 -5.31 7.76
N ALA A 210 -7.06 -5.64 6.52
CA ALA A 210 -7.88 -6.60 5.78
C ALA A 210 -7.10 -7.89 5.58
N THR A 211 -7.76 -9.00 5.84
CA THR A 211 -7.21 -10.34 5.57
C THR A 211 -8.06 -11.03 4.53
N ALA A 212 -7.42 -11.57 3.49
CA ALA A 212 -8.08 -12.39 2.50
C ALA A 212 -7.50 -13.80 2.49
N GLY A 213 -8.33 -14.81 2.70
CA GLY A 213 -7.91 -16.22 2.52
C GLY A 213 -7.64 -16.48 1.04
N LEU A 214 -6.51 -17.10 0.74
CA LEU A 214 -6.10 -17.48 -0.60
C LEU A 214 -6.21 -19.00 -0.77
N SER A 215 -6.74 -19.44 -1.91
CA SER A 215 -6.65 -20.84 -2.31
C SER A 215 -6.50 -20.98 -3.82
N ILE A 216 -5.74 -21.97 -4.27
CA ILE A 216 -5.52 -22.28 -5.68
C ILE A 216 -5.84 -23.75 -5.90
N ASN A 217 -6.72 -24.05 -6.86
CA ASN A 217 -7.19 -25.40 -7.16
C ASN A 217 -7.70 -26.18 -5.92
N GLY A 218 -8.24 -25.45 -4.93
CA GLY A 218 -8.72 -26.04 -3.67
C GLY A 218 -7.66 -26.16 -2.57
N GLU A 219 -6.39 -25.99 -2.88
CA GLU A 219 -5.31 -25.93 -1.91
C GLU A 219 -5.28 -24.57 -1.23
N ARG A 220 -5.25 -24.54 0.10
CA ARG A 220 -5.15 -23.30 0.87
C ARG A 220 -3.70 -22.87 0.96
N LEU A 221 -3.47 -21.61 0.64
CA LEU A 221 -2.20 -20.94 0.84
C LEU A 221 -2.29 -19.98 2.03
N GLU A 222 -1.16 -19.41 2.41
CA GLU A 222 -1.15 -18.38 3.43
C GLU A 222 -2.05 -17.20 3.06
N PRO A 223 -2.78 -16.62 4.03
CA PRO A 223 -3.66 -15.50 3.79
C PRO A 223 -2.91 -14.27 3.27
N LEU A 224 -3.56 -13.49 2.45
CA LEU A 224 -3.10 -12.17 2.04
C LEU A 224 -3.43 -11.18 3.17
N LEU A 225 -2.42 -10.52 3.71
CA LEU A 225 -2.56 -9.53 4.77
C LEU A 225 -2.37 -8.15 4.18
N PHE A 226 -3.43 -7.36 4.16
CA PHE A 226 -3.41 -5.95 3.78
C PHE A 226 -3.38 -5.11 5.05
N VAL A 227 -2.27 -5.16 5.74
CA VAL A 227 -2.03 -4.37 6.97
C VAL A 227 -1.61 -2.96 6.61
N ASP A 228 -1.88 -2.02 7.51
CA ASP A 228 -1.25 -0.72 7.45
C ASP A 228 0.23 -0.92 7.79
N GLN A 229 1.09 -0.58 6.86
CA GLN A 229 2.52 -0.83 7.04
C GLN A 229 3.16 0.20 7.97
N ALA A 230 2.39 1.16 8.46
CA ALA A 230 2.73 1.96 9.62
C ALA A 230 2.69 1.16 10.94
N ASP A 231 1.98 0.03 10.99
CA ASP A 231 1.82 -0.78 12.21
C ASP A 231 3.06 -1.58 12.62
N GLY A 232 4.13 -1.54 11.84
CA GLY A 232 5.44 -2.11 12.23
C GLY A 232 6.26 -1.22 13.16
N ALA A 233 5.85 0.03 13.35
CA ALA A 233 6.42 0.96 14.31
C ALA A 233 5.25 1.56 15.08
N GLY A 234 4.97 1.00 16.25
CA GLY A 234 3.86 1.37 17.10
C GLY A 234 3.74 2.88 17.34
N GLY A 235 2.81 3.51 16.67
CA GLY A 235 2.53 4.91 16.81
C GLY A 235 1.12 5.23 16.30
N ALA A 236 0.18 5.41 17.22
CA ALA A 236 -1.25 5.61 16.97
C ALA A 236 -1.63 6.99 16.40
N ASP A 237 -0.70 7.80 15.95
CA ASP A 237 -0.95 9.22 15.59
C ASP A 237 -0.40 9.63 14.21
N HIS A 238 -0.53 8.77 13.20
CA HIS A 238 -0.43 9.29 11.84
C HIS A 238 -1.75 10.03 11.52
N GLN A 239 -1.78 11.33 11.75
CA GLN A 239 -2.82 12.18 11.19
C GLN A 239 -2.66 12.18 9.66
N VAL A 240 -3.30 11.21 9.02
CA VAL A 240 -3.62 11.31 7.60
C VAL A 240 -4.48 12.56 7.45
N ALA A 241 -4.05 13.51 6.64
CA ALA A 241 -4.80 14.74 6.41
C ALA A 241 -6.26 14.39 6.09
N PRO A 242 -7.25 15.11 6.67
CA PRO A 242 -8.66 14.82 6.45
C PRO A 242 -8.97 14.85 4.95
N GLY A 243 -9.44 13.73 4.40
CA GLY A 243 -9.83 13.62 3.00
C GLY A 243 -8.97 12.69 2.13
N HIS A 244 -7.85 12.19 2.62
CA HIS A 244 -7.10 11.15 1.95
C HIS A 244 -7.53 9.78 2.49
N GLY A 245 -8.04 8.91 1.64
CA GLY A 245 -8.22 7.49 1.94
C GLY A 245 -6.88 6.86 2.34
N ALA A 246 -6.89 5.66 2.93
CA ALA A 246 -5.66 4.96 3.33
C ALA A 246 -4.86 4.49 2.13
N GLY A 247 -4.66 5.18 1.12
CA GLY A 247 -3.77 4.93 0.00
C GLY A 247 -3.83 3.52 -0.64
N PRO A 248 -3.19 3.32 -1.75
CA PRO A 248 -3.10 2.00 -2.38
C PRO A 248 -2.30 1.02 -1.51
N ALA A 249 -2.69 -0.25 -1.54
CA ALA A 249 -1.93 -1.34 -0.94
C ALA A 249 -1.48 -2.31 -2.03
N TYR A 250 -0.21 -2.63 -2.01
CA TYR A 250 0.43 -3.57 -2.92
C TYR A 250 0.88 -4.82 -2.17
N LEU A 251 0.65 -5.98 -2.76
CA LEU A 251 1.09 -7.24 -2.19
C LEU A 251 1.55 -8.17 -3.31
N GLU A 252 2.69 -8.81 -3.10
CA GLU A 252 3.17 -9.89 -3.93
C GLU A 252 3.35 -11.16 -3.09
N ARG A 253 3.05 -12.30 -3.70
CA ARG A 253 3.12 -13.60 -3.05
C ARG A 253 3.50 -14.69 -4.06
N ALA A 254 4.52 -15.47 -3.74
CA ALA A 254 4.84 -16.65 -4.52
C ALA A 254 3.70 -17.68 -4.42
N VAL A 255 3.34 -18.25 -5.55
CA VAL A 255 2.37 -19.32 -5.72
C VAL A 255 3.15 -20.58 -6.14
N PRO A 256 3.21 -21.61 -5.28
CA PRO A 256 3.97 -22.81 -5.60
C PRO A 256 3.52 -23.45 -6.90
N ALA A 257 4.46 -23.85 -7.74
CA ALA A 257 4.19 -24.57 -9.00
C ALA A 257 3.35 -25.83 -8.75
N THR A 258 3.51 -26.47 -7.58
CA THR A 258 2.75 -27.65 -7.17
C THR A 258 1.26 -27.41 -6.97
N ALA A 259 0.85 -26.18 -6.64
CA ALA A 259 -0.56 -25.80 -6.54
C ALA A 259 -1.22 -25.54 -7.91
N LEU A 260 -0.43 -25.45 -8.97
CA LEU A 260 -0.87 -25.14 -10.33
C LEU A 260 -1.00 -26.42 -11.16
N ARG A 261 -1.97 -26.45 -12.05
CA ARG A 261 -2.27 -27.62 -12.87
C ARG A 261 -2.46 -27.19 -14.32
N PRO A 262 -2.04 -28.02 -15.31
CA PRO A 262 -2.38 -27.74 -16.70
C PRO A 262 -3.91 -27.77 -16.89
N GLY A 263 -4.40 -27.04 -17.87
CA GLY A 263 -5.81 -26.80 -18.07
C GLY A 263 -6.32 -25.67 -17.15
N ARG A 264 -7.60 -25.72 -16.74
CA ARG A 264 -8.22 -24.64 -15.98
C ARG A 264 -7.76 -24.59 -14.55
N THR A 265 -7.03 -23.53 -14.19
CA THR A 265 -6.67 -23.18 -12.82
C THR A 265 -7.66 -22.16 -12.24
N CYS A 266 -7.99 -22.30 -10.97
CA CYS A 266 -8.88 -21.41 -10.27
C CYS A 266 -8.19 -20.88 -9.00
N SER A 267 -7.91 -19.59 -8.97
CA SER A 267 -7.55 -18.90 -7.72
C SER A 267 -8.79 -18.40 -7.02
N ARG A 268 -8.79 -18.42 -5.70
CA ARG A 268 -9.92 -17.98 -4.89
C ARG A 268 -9.42 -17.21 -3.69
N SER A 269 -9.91 -16.01 -3.52
CA SER A 269 -9.71 -15.24 -2.29
C SER A 269 -11.04 -15.05 -1.57
N SER A 270 -11.01 -15.12 -0.25
CA SER A 270 -12.16 -14.79 0.60
C SER A 270 -11.68 -13.91 1.74
N ARG A 271 -12.39 -12.84 2.03
CA ARG A 271 -12.12 -12.05 3.23
C ARG A 271 -12.61 -12.77 4.47
N THR A 272 -11.76 -12.89 5.45
CA THR A 272 -12.07 -13.45 6.76
C THR A 272 -12.05 -12.35 7.81
N ARG A 273 -12.77 -12.59 8.91
CA ARG A 273 -12.85 -11.69 10.06
C ARG A 273 -11.49 -11.60 10.75
N GLY A 274 -11.04 -10.38 11.05
CA GLY A 274 -9.92 -10.18 11.96
C GLY A 274 -10.34 -10.42 13.41
N PRO A 275 -9.49 -11.03 14.27
CA PRO A 275 -9.79 -11.18 15.68
C PRO A 275 -9.82 -9.80 16.38
N GLY A 276 -10.93 -9.46 17.01
CA GLY A 276 -11.00 -8.41 18.02
C GLY A 276 -11.65 -7.09 17.64
N SER A 277 -12.65 -7.02 16.75
CA SER A 277 -13.38 -5.78 16.53
C SER A 277 -14.80 -5.83 17.06
N PRO A 278 -15.18 -5.00 18.06
CA PRO A 278 -16.58 -4.69 18.29
C PRO A 278 -17.07 -3.69 17.24
N THR A 279 -18.20 -4.01 16.67
CA THR A 279 -19.21 -3.17 16.02
C THR A 279 -18.82 -1.73 15.63
N THR A 280 -19.13 -1.43 14.39
CA THR A 280 -19.53 -0.17 13.78
C THR A 280 -18.50 0.61 13.00
N ARG A 281 -18.85 0.75 11.78
CA ARG A 281 -18.58 1.72 10.70
C ARG A 281 -17.70 1.20 9.57
N TRP A 282 -18.38 0.96 8.52
CA TRP A 282 -18.18 1.09 7.08
C TRP A 282 -16.76 1.35 6.60
N GLY A 283 -16.13 0.35 6.07
CA GLY A 283 -14.90 0.45 5.33
C GLY A 283 -14.98 -0.32 4.02
N CYS A 284 -15.28 0.36 2.94
CA CYS A 284 -15.10 -0.20 1.61
C CYS A 284 -13.61 -0.25 1.30
N SER A 285 -13.07 -1.44 1.03
CA SER A 285 -11.85 -1.54 0.24
C SER A 285 -12.22 -1.26 -1.20
N ARG A 286 -11.53 -0.31 -1.80
CA ARG A 286 -11.82 0.12 -3.17
C ARG A 286 -10.76 -0.43 -4.10
N GLY A 287 -11.21 -1.22 -5.09
CA GLY A 287 -10.42 -1.69 -6.22
C GLY A 287 -9.28 -2.64 -5.91
N ALA A 288 -9.34 -3.85 -6.46
CA ALA A 288 -8.18 -4.71 -6.54
C ALA A 288 -7.90 -5.06 -7.99
N ASP A 289 -6.65 -4.94 -8.35
CA ASP A 289 -6.07 -5.57 -9.53
C ASP A 289 -5.34 -6.82 -9.08
N VAL A 290 -5.60 -7.92 -9.75
CA VAL A 290 -4.97 -9.21 -9.45
C VAL A 290 -4.26 -9.67 -10.71
N GLY A 291 -2.99 -9.98 -10.58
CA GLY A 291 -2.19 -10.53 -11.65
C GLY A 291 -1.40 -11.73 -11.20
N LEU A 292 -1.28 -12.72 -12.06
CA LEU A 292 -0.32 -13.82 -11.95
C LEU A 292 0.74 -13.62 -13.01
N THR A 293 2.00 -13.57 -12.60
CA THR A 293 3.14 -13.36 -13.48
C THR A 293 4.16 -14.47 -13.32
N LEU A 294 4.88 -14.75 -14.39
CA LEU A 294 6.12 -15.52 -14.35
C LEU A 294 7.27 -14.57 -14.01
N PRO A 295 8.24 -15.00 -13.22
CA PRO A 295 9.43 -14.22 -12.89
C PRO A 295 10.23 -13.80 -14.10
#